data_d302eaffc817c7c95d884db086b5ae13
#
_entry.id   d302eaffc817c7c95d884db086b5ae13
#
_cell.length_a   1.000
_cell.length_b   1.000
_cell.length_c   1.000
_cell.angle_alpha   90.00
_cell.angle_beta   90.00
_cell.angle_gamma   90.00
#
_symmetry.space_group_name_H-M   'P 1'
#
loop_
_entity.id
_entity.type
_entity.pdbx_description
1 polymer ?
#
loop_
_entity_poly.entity_id
_entity_poly.type
_entity_poly.pdbx_seq_one_letter_code
_entity_poly.pdbx_strand_id
1 'polypeptide(L)'
;MKPIFLFNPEHDLALANGDRHYIAPRNIREMARDLAELMSITTPLYEESTLQGGASPHPIPWGWDAACTERFKRMGITTPALPTDGAIAALSRHSERGTAHRLLNAFHQSHPDSIYIGESLIVRSFDEIATYAMQHAHILLKAPLSGSGKGLRHVKTHPNPPCEGGKSSPVESTSMSTPPPSQGGTGGISSWANALIHRHGYLTAEPYYPKVLDFAMEFITDATGCHFIGYSLFATDNHGRYIGSRLTSDAEIEHTLTGYIPREVLHEVRRWVIGHHSHIVPPAWDTAQHPLPFGIDMMIVDMKQWSAISGQQAENNTPYALHPCIEINLRMNMGIVAHELYRHRLTPDATGTYQIARFADNATLRQFHEEHSQLHPATYHEGKLSSGYMLLTPITDDTLHLAYALCD
;
A
#
# COMPACT_ATOMS: atom_id res chain seq x y z
N MET A 1 14.03 -12.97 -22.51
CA MET A 1 13.81 -13.97 -21.43
C MET A 1 12.33 -14.26 -21.29
N LYS A 2 11.90 -15.49 -20.92
CA LYS A 2 10.49 -15.74 -20.62
C LYS A 2 10.26 -15.50 -19.11
N PRO A 3 9.45 -14.51 -18.70
CA PRO A 3 9.15 -14.29 -17.30
C PRO A 3 8.36 -15.47 -16.72
N ILE A 4 8.66 -15.84 -15.48
CA ILE A 4 7.87 -16.78 -14.69
C ILE A 4 7.22 -16.01 -13.57
N PHE A 5 5.96 -15.67 -13.76
CA PHE A 5 5.18 -14.91 -12.80
C PHE A 5 4.68 -15.78 -11.65
N LEU A 6 4.67 -15.20 -10.46
CA LEU A 6 4.05 -15.79 -9.28
C LEU A 6 3.25 -14.72 -8.53
N PHE A 7 1.93 -14.81 -8.61
CA PHE A 7 1.05 -13.96 -7.80
C PHE A 7 0.94 -14.52 -6.39
N ASN A 8 1.64 -13.91 -5.43
CA ASN A 8 1.64 -14.29 -4.01
C ASN A 8 1.12 -13.12 -3.14
N PRO A 9 -0.21 -12.86 -3.15
CA PRO A 9 -0.83 -11.75 -2.41
C PRO A 9 -0.70 -11.90 -0.90
N GLU A 10 -0.29 -13.08 -0.41
CA GLU A 10 0.08 -13.33 0.98
C GLU A 10 1.43 -12.76 1.41
N HIS A 11 2.16 -12.11 0.53
CA HIS A 11 3.53 -11.65 0.75
C HIS A 11 3.76 -11.00 2.12
N ASP A 12 2.94 -10.00 2.50
CA ASP A 12 3.09 -9.32 3.78
C ASP A 12 2.90 -10.27 4.99
N LEU A 13 2.02 -11.27 4.86
CA LEU A 13 1.83 -12.32 5.87
C LEU A 13 3.00 -13.30 5.92
N ALA A 14 3.57 -13.63 4.76
CA ALA A 14 4.74 -14.48 4.65
C ALA A 14 5.98 -13.82 5.27
N LEU A 15 6.19 -12.51 5.02
CA LEU A 15 7.23 -11.71 5.67
C LEU A 15 7.04 -11.67 7.19
N ALA A 16 5.82 -11.39 7.67
CA ALA A 16 5.51 -11.36 9.10
C ALA A 16 5.68 -12.72 9.79
N ASN A 17 5.51 -13.83 9.06
CA ASN A 17 5.70 -15.17 9.56
C ASN A 17 7.18 -15.59 9.55
N GLY A 18 7.90 -15.28 8.48
CA GLY A 18 9.33 -15.57 8.30
C GLY A 18 9.67 -17.04 7.96
N ASP A 19 8.67 -17.93 7.90
CA ASP A 19 8.91 -19.35 7.60
C ASP A 19 8.92 -19.58 6.07
N ARG A 20 9.98 -20.22 5.58
CA ARG A 20 10.12 -20.64 4.17
C ARG A 20 9.05 -21.66 3.72
N HIS A 21 8.40 -22.32 4.68
CA HIS A 21 7.30 -23.26 4.43
C HIS A 21 5.93 -22.67 4.75
N TYR A 22 5.85 -21.35 4.88
CA TYR A 22 4.59 -20.68 5.14
C TYR A 22 3.52 -21.04 4.13
N ILE A 23 2.36 -21.41 4.64
CA ILE A 23 1.17 -21.71 3.84
C ILE A 23 0.10 -20.66 4.16
N ALA A 24 -0.27 -19.90 3.16
CA ALA A 24 -1.32 -18.90 3.29
C ALA A 24 -2.69 -19.51 3.64
N PRO A 25 -3.57 -18.78 4.33
CA PRO A 25 -4.97 -19.18 4.53
C PRO A 25 -5.67 -19.54 3.22
N ARG A 26 -6.67 -20.45 3.31
CA ARG A 26 -7.35 -20.98 2.13
C ARG A 26 -7.90 -19.88 1.19
N ASN A 27 -8.59 -18.89 1.76
CA ASN A 27 -9.19 -17.80 0.98
C ASN A 27 -8.14 -16.95 0.25
N ILE A 28 -6.92 -16.81 0.79
CA ILE A 28 -5.83 -16.09 0.11
C ILE A 28 -5.22 -16.95 -1.00
N ARG A 29 -5.12 -18.26 -0.80
CA ARG A 29 -4.68 -19.17 -1.86
C ARG A 29 -5.68 -19.26 -3.02
N GLU A 30 -6.98 -19.19 -2.72
CA GLU A 30 -8.04 -19.06 -3.73
C GLU A 30 -7.86 -17.75 -4.52
N MET A 31 -7.69 -16.62 -3.84
CA MET A 31 -7.43 -15.33 -4.50
C MET A 31 -6.14 -15.38 -5.35
N ALA A 32 -5.07 -16.00 -4.84
CA ALA A 32 -3.81 -16.13 -5.57
C ALA A 32 -3.98 -16.91 -6.89
N ARG A 33 -4.79 -17.97 -6.87
CA ARG A 33 -5.10 -18.76 -8.06
C ARG A 33 -5.96 -17.97 -9.05
N ASP A 34 -7.04 -17.37 -8.55
CA ASP A 34 -8.06 -16.71 -9.37
C ASP A 34 -7.51 -15.46 -10.07
N LEU A 35 -6.56 -14.77 -9.44
CA LEU A 35 -6.01 -13.50 -9.91
C LEU A 35 -4.59 -13.62 -10.49
N ALA A 36 -4.07 -14.83 -10.69
CA ALA A 36 -2.69 -15.05 -11.15
C ALA A 36 -2.35 -14.33 -12.46
N GLU A 37 -3.31 -14.24 -13.38
CA GLU A 37 -3.14 -13.59 -14.70
C GLU A 37 -2.88 -12.08 -14.61
N LEU A 38 -3.20 -11.43 -13.48
CA LEU A 38 -2.88 -10.00 -13.29
C LEU A 38 -1.41 -9.70 -13.46
N MET A 39 -0.53 -10.65 -13.12
CA MET A 39 0.92 -10.48 -13.30
C MET A 39 1.32 -10.29 -14.75
N SER A 40 0.55 -10.83 -15.70
CA SER A 40 0.84 -10.68 -17.13
C SER A 40 0.67 -9.25 -17.64
N ILE A 41 -0.16 -8.44 -16.97
CA ILE A 41 -0.37 -7.02 -17.27
C ILE A 41 0.92 -6.23 -17.05
N THR A 42 1.76 -6.65 -16.11
CA THR A 42 3.00 -5.97 -15.75
C THR A 42 4.21 -6.42 -16.59
N THR A 43 4.01 -7.30 -17.59
CA THR A 43 5.09 -7.76 -18.48
C THR A 43 5.90 -6.61 -19.10
N PRO A 44 5.27 -5.54 -19.66
CA PRO A 44 6.02 -4.45 -20.28
C PRO A 44 6.96 -3.72 -19.32
N LEU A 45 6.58 -3.57 -18.06
CA LEU A 45 7.42 -2.95 -17.04
C LEU A 45 8.78 -3.66 -16.89
N TYR A 46 8.78 -5.00 -16.97
CA TYR A 46 10.02 -5.79 -16.88
C TYR A 46 10.77 -5.92 -18.19
N GLU A 47 10.10 -5.74 -19.33
CA GLU A 47 10.75 -5.68 -20.64
C GLU A 47 11.45 -4.35 -20.85
N GLU A 48 10.89 -3.26 -20.35
CA GLU A 48 11.46 -1.91 -20.38
C GLU A 48 12.61 -1.76 -19.36
N SER A 49 12.48 -2.36 -18.17
CA SER A 49 13.59 -2.47 -17.23
C SER A 49 14.65 -3.40 -17.84
N THR A 50 15.91 -2.98 -17.84
CA THR A 50 17.04 -3.58 -18.54
C THR A 50 17.36 -5.04 -18.17
N LEU A 51 16.36 -5.94 -18.19
CA LEU A 51 16.55 -7.40 -18.17
C LEU A 51 17.21 -7.89 -19.47
N GLN A 52 18.23 -7.16 -19.94
CA GLN A 52 18.99 -7.52 -21.14
C GLN A 52 20.00 -8.62 -20.81
N GLY A 53 19.73 -9.79 -21.34
CA GLY A 53 20.75 -10.80 -21.55
C GLY A 53 20.55 -12.10 -20.76
N GLY A 54 20.15 -13.14 -21.46
CA GLY A 54 20.25 -14.54 -21.02
C GLY A 54 19.02 -15.39 -21.33
N ALA A 55 19.25 -16.64 -21.70
CA ALA A 55 18.21 -17.62 -22.03
C ALA A 55 17.53 -18.25 -20.80
N SER A 56 17.88 -17.81 -19.57
CA SER A 56 17.39 -18.40 -18.33
C SER A 56 16.01 -17.86 -17.95
N PRO A 57 15.13 -18.68 -17.36
CA PRO A 57 13.85 -18.22 -16.84
C PRO A 57 14.05 -17.15 -15.76
N HIS A 58 13.27 -16.06 -15.82
CA HIS A 58 13.35 -14.97 -14.88
C HIS A 58 12.15 -14.99 -13.93
N PRO A 59 12.36 -15.29 -12.63
CA PRO A 59 11.28 -15.35 -11.67
C PRO A 59 10.82 -13.93 -11.27
N ILE A 60 9.52 -13.67 -11.38
CA ILE A 60 8.89 -12.41 -11.07
C ILE A 60 7.72 -12.67 -10.12
N PRO A 61 7.90 -12.57 -8.79
CA PRO A 61 6.81 -12.67 -7.84
C PRO A 61 6.07 -11.34 -7.70
N TRP A 62 4.89 -11.39 -7.11
CA TRP A 62 4.23 -10.21 -6.57
C TRP A 62 5.08 -9.52 -5.50
N GLY A 63 5.68 -10.29 -4.62
CA GLY A 63 6.67 -9.83 -3.66
C GLY A 63 7.62 -10.95 -3.25
N TRP A 64 8.88 -10.60 -3.02
CA TRP A 64 9.92 -11.53 -2.62
C TRP A 64 9.86 -11.84 -1.12
N ASP A 65 9.71 -13.10 -0.77
CA ASP A 65 9.77 -13.64 0.58
C ASP A 65 10.40 -15.04 0.57
N ALA A 66 10.66 -15.60 1.75
CA ALA A 66 11.31 -16.90 1.86
C ALA A 66 10.44 -18.05 1.28
N ALA A 67 9.12 -17.99 1.46
CA ALA A 67 8.21 -19.00 0.92
C ALA A 67 8.08 -18.91 -0.60
N CYS A 68 8.07 -17.70 -1.14
CA CYS A 68 8.11 -17.44 -2.58
C CYS A 68 9.39 -18.01 -3.20
N THR A 69 10.56 -17.75 -2.62
CA THR A 69 11.84 -18.28 -3.07
C THR A 69 11.83 -19.81 -3.10
N GLU A 70 11.26 -20.44 -2.07
CA GLU A 70 11.15 -21.90 -2.00
C GLU A 70 10.18 -22.47 -3.05
N ARG A 71 9.09 -21.74 -3.39
CA ARG A 71 8.20 -22.12 -4.50
C ARG A 71 8.95 -22.12 -5.84
N PHE A 72 9.76 -21.10 -6.14
CA PHE A 72 10.55 -21.05 -7.36
C PHE A 72 11.60 -22.18 -7.42
N LYS A 73 12.24 -22.54 -6.29
CA LYS A 73 13.13 -23.71 -6.23
C LYS A 73 12.42 -25.00 -6.61
N ARG A 74 11.18 -25.22 -6.12
CA ARG A 74 10.37 -26.40 -6.49
C ARG A 74 9.96 -26.40 -7.96
N MET A 75 9.90 -25.23 -8.60
CA MET A 75 9.68 -25.09 -10.05
C MET A 75 10.95 -25.32 -10.87
N GLY A 76 12.08 -25.67 -10.23
CA GLY A 76 13.36 -25.95 -10.87
C GLY A 76 14.22 -24.72 -11.12
N ILE A 77 13.87 -23.55 -10.56
CA ILE A 77 14.67 -22.33 -10.65
C ILE A 77 15.75 -22.38 -9.58
N THR A 78 17.00 -22.20 -9.97
CA THR A 78 18.16 -22.30 -9.09
C THR A 78 18.92 -20.97 -9.02
N THR A 79 19.82 -20.85 -8.06
CA THR A 79 20.80 -19.77 -8.03
C THR A 79 21.68 -19.78 -9.31
N PRO A 80 22.08 -18.61 -9.90
CA PRO A 80 21.95 -17.26 -9.30
C PRO A 80 20.61 -16.56 -9.56
N ALA A 81 19.64 -17.16 -10.24
CA ALA A 81 18.36 -16.53 -10.60
C ALA A 81 17.43 -16.25 -9.40
N LEU A 82 17.82 -16.59 -8.16
CA LEU A 82 17.07 -16.34 -6.94
C LEU A 82 17.88 -15.48 -5.96
N PRO A 83 17.21 -14.57 -5.22
CA PRO A 83 17.88 -13.79 -4.19
C PRO A 83 18.38 -14.69 -3.05
N THR A 84 19.44 -14.25 -2.38
CA THR A 84 20.00 -14.95 -1.23
C THR A 84 19.10 -14.83 0.00
N ASP A 85 19.21 -15.77 0.95
CA ASP A 85 18.48 -15.70 2.23
C ASP A 85 18.80 -14.39 2.98
N GLY A 86 20.03 -13.89 2.90
CA GLY A 86 20.43 -12.60 3.47
C GLY A 86 19.74 -11.40 2.82
N ALA A 87 19.58 -11.42 1.49
CA ALA A 87 18.85 -10.39 0.77
C ALA A 87 17.36 -10.40 1.12
N ILE A 88 16.74 -11.59 1.20
CA ILE A 88 15.35 -11.75 1.65
C ILE A 88 15.16 -11.23 3.08
N ALA A 89 16.06 -11.56 4.00
CA ALA A 89 15.98 -11.07 5.37
C ALA A 89 16.15 -9.53 5.46
N ALA A 90 16.99 -8.94 4.61
CA ALA A 90 17.13 -7.49 4.53
C ALA A 90 15.86 -6.84 3.93
N LEU A 91 15.30 -7.43 2.88
CA LEU A 91 14.06 -6.96 2.27
C LEU A 91 12.90 -6.99 3.28
N SER A 92 12.77 -8.07 4.05
CA SER A 92 11.75 -8.18 5.09
C SER A 92 11.81 -7.02 6.10
N ARG A 93 13.01 -6.69 6.59
CA ARG A 93 13.20 -5.54 7.51
C ARG A 93 12.89 -4.19 6.87
N HIS A 94 13.17 -4.03 5.56
CA HIS A 94 12.87 -2.81 4.82
C HIS A 94 11.38 -2.69 4.44
N SER A 95 10.66 -3.80 4.40
CA SER A 95 9.20 -3.81 4.17
C SER A 95 8.39 -3.47 5.44
N GLU A 96 9.05 -3.35 6.59
CA GLU A 96 8.38 -2.94 7.83
C GLU A 96 8.03 -1.45 7.81
N ARG A 97 6.96 -1.05 8.49
CA ARG A 97 6.52 0.35 8.67
C ARG A 97 7.57 1.25 9.31
N GLY A 98 8.53 0.68 10.03
CA GLY A 98 9.70 1.40 10.52
C GLY A 98 10.53 2.06 9.40
N THR A 99 10.49 1.53 8.19
CA THR A 99 11.13 2.15 7.02
C THR A 99 10.37 3.40 6.57
N ALA A 100 9.04 3.35 6.49
CA ALA A 100 8.21 4.52 6.20
C ALA A 100 8.39 5.62 7.26
N HIS A 101 8.44 5.24 8.56
CA HIS A 101 8.75 6.17 9.65
C HIS A 101 10.12 6.87 9.44
N ARG A 102 11.18 6.12 9.14
CA ARG A 102 12.51 6.71 8.89
C ARG A 102 12.53 7.62 7.67
N LEU A 103 11.87 7.18 6.59
CA LEU A 103 11.78 7.94 5.33
C LEU A 103 11.04 9.26 5.56
N LEU A 104 9.88 9.23 6.23
CA LEU A 104 9.08 10.40 6.56
C LEU A 104 9.90 11.41 7.39
N ASN A 105 10.59 10.94 8.43
CA ASN A 105 11.43 11.80 9.27
C ASN A 105 12.59 12.41 8.49
N ALA A 106 13.28 11.65 7.64
CA ALA A 106 14.35 12.16 6.79
C ALA A 106 13.84 13.19 5.76
N PHE A 107 12.63 12.96 5.23
CA PHE A 107 11.96 13.92 4.35
C PHE A 107 11.70 15.25 5.07
N HIS A 108 11.06 15.23 6.25
CA HIS A 108 10.75 16.43 7.02
C HIS A 108 12.01 17.19 7.49
N GLN A 109 13.12 16.50 7.79
CA GLN A 109 14.37 17.16 8.13
C GLN A 109 14.93 18.01 6.96
N SER A 110 14.71 17.59 5.73
CA SER A 110 15.14 18.31 4.52
C SER A 110 14.09 19.27 3.95
N HIS A 111 12.82 19.09 4.33
CA HIS A 111 11.66 19.86 3.85
C HIS A 111 10.79 20.30 5.03
N PRO A 112 11.19 21.34 5.78
CA PRO A 112 10.48 21.81 6.96
C PRO A 112 9.23 22.65 6.64
N ASP A 113 8.83 22.73 5.37
CA ASP A 113 7.70 23.55 4.93
C ASP A 113 6.37 23.01 5.42
N SER A 114 5.47 23.90 5.84
CA SER A 114 4.15 23.56 6.37
C SER A 114 3.18 22.94 5.37
N ILE A 115 3.52 22.91 4.08
CA ILE A 115 2.78 22.18 3.05
C ILE A 115 2.89 20.66 3.24
N TYR A 116 3.92 20.19 3.95
CA TYR A 116 4.12 18.79 4.27
C TYR A 116 3.68 18.52 5.71
N ILE A 117 2.87 17.49 5.86
CA ILE A 117 2.39 17.01 7.17
C ILE A 117 2.69 15.53 7.31
N GLY A 118 2.65 15.04 8.51
CA GLY A 118 2.83 13.64 8.83
C GLY A 118 3.76 13.47 10.01
N GLU A 119 3.30 12.71 10.97
CA GLU A 119 4.06 12.34 12.15
C GLU A 119 3.93 10.84 12.33
N SER A 120 5.03 10.20 12.64
CA SER A 120 5.05 8.78 12.97
C SER A 120 6.02 8.57 14.12
N LEU A 121 5.64 7.78 15.10
CA LEU A 121 6.44 7.44 16.27
C LEU A 121 6.57 5.92 16.40
N ILE A 122 7.78 5.44 16.65
CA ILE A 122 8.01 4.05 17.05
C ILE A 122 7.74 3.92 18.55
N VAL A 123 6.81 3.05 18.94
CA VAL A 123 6.44 2.78 20.32
C VAL A 123 6.76 1.33 20.68
N ARG A 124 7.36 1.11 21.86
CA ARG A 124 7.85 -0.18 22.35
C ARG A 124 7.19 -0.64 23.64
N SER A 125 6.28 0.17 24.18
CA SER A 125 5.52 -0.18 25.37
C SER A 125 4.12 0.42 25.31
N PHE A 126 3.21 -0.14 26.11
CA PHE A 126 1.86 0.45 26.22
C PHE A 126 1.88 1.82 26.89
N ASP A 127 2.83 2.08 27.77
CA ASP A 127 3.00 3.38 28.42
C ASP A 127 3.42 4.47 27.41
N GLU A 128 4.28 4.14 26.46
CA GLU A 128 4.61 5.05 25.36
C GLU A 128 3.37 5.35 24.47
N ILE A 129 2.56 4.31 24.19
CA ILE A 129 1.29 4.50 23.47
C ILE A 129 0.36 5.42 24.25
N ALA A 130 0.20 5.20 25.56
CA ALA A 130 -0.65 6.02 26.42
C ALA A 130 -0.16 7.47 26.46
N THR A 131 1.15 7.68 26.60
CA THR A 131 1.78 9.00 26.59
C THR A 131 1.52 9.73 25.28
N TYR A 132 1.70 9.06 24.15
CA TYR A 132 1.45 9.62 22.84
C TYR A 132 -0.04 9.94 22.62
N ALA A 133 -0.92 9.04 23.08
CA ALA A 133 -2.37 9.23 22.99
C ALA A 133 -2.88 10.41 23.82
N MET A 134 -2.18 10.81 24.90
CA MET A 134 -2.54 12.02 25.64
C MET A 134 -2.26 13.33 24.89
N GLN A 135 -1.39 13.31 23.89
CA GLN A 135 -1.03 14.46 23.07
C GLN A 135 -1.93 14.63 21.84
N HIS A 136 -2.71 13.59 21.51
CA HIS A 136 -3.54 13.55 20.30
C HIS A 136 -4.95 13.04 20.63
N ALA A 137 -5.99 13.73 20.14
CA ALA A 137 -7.38 13.32 20.33
C ALA A 137 -7.71 11.95 19.69
N HIS A 138 -6.99 11.59 18.63
CA HIS A 138 -7.18 10.34 17.89
C HIS A 138 -5.87 9.91 17.26
N ILE A 139 -5.41 8.70 17.58
CA ILE A 139 -4.22 8.10 17.00
C ILE A 139 -4.54 6.78 16.29
N LEU A 140 -3.68 6.42 15.37
CA LEU A 140 -3.68 5.16 14.64
C LEU A 140 -2.44 4.35 15.01
N LEU A 141 -2.64 3.15 15.58
CA LEU A 141 -1.57 2.19 15.82
C LEU A 141 -1.47 1.24 14.64
N LYS A 142 -0.26 0.99 14.17
CA LYS A 142 0.00 0.13 13.01
C LYS A 142 1.02 -0.95 13.37
N ALA A 143 0.71 -2.21 13.01
CA ALA A 143 1.67 -3.32 13.11
C ALA A 143 2.81 -3.13 12.12
N PRO A 144 4.05 -3.57 12.43
CA PRO A 144 5.21 -3.41 11.54
C PRO A 144 5.02 -4.02 10.16
N LEU A 145 4.41 -5.18 10.07
CA LEU A 145 4.05 -5.89 8.84
C LEU A 145 2.57 -6.27 8.90
N SER A 146 1.78 -5.74 8.00
CA SER A 146 0.37 -6.10 7.85
C SER A 146 -0.15 -5.67 6.50
N GLY A 147 -0.96 -6.51 5.86
CA GLY A 147 -1.66 -6.17 4.62
C GLY A 147 -3.14 -5.88 4.85
N SER A 148 -3.74 -5.12 3.93
CA SER A 148 -5.19 -4.92 3.81
C SER A 148 -5.88 -4.42 5.10
N GLY A 149 -5.28 -3.48 5.82
CA GLY A 149 -5.87 -2.83 6.99
C GLY A 149 -5.96 -3.68 8.27
N LYS A 150 -5.57 -4.96 8.24
CA LYS A 150 -5.72 -5.88 9.40
C LYS A 150 -4.84 -5.52 10.60
N GLY A 151 -3.74 -4.84 10.38
CA GLY A 151 -2.79 -4.41 11.41
C GLY A 151 -3.04 -3.02 11.97
N LEU A 152 -4.21 -2.43 11.75
CA LEU A 152 -4.55 -1.07 12.18
C LEU A 152 -5.48 -1.10 13.38
N ARG A 153 -5.26 -0.18 14.34
CA ARG A 153 -6.14 0.06 15.49
C ARG A 153 -6.26 1.55 15.75
N HIS A 154 -7.50 2.01 15.82
CA HIS A 154 -7.83 3.38 16.22
C HIS A 154 -7.91 3.48 17.74
N VAL A 155 -7.25 4.49 18.30
CA VAL A 155 -7.32 4.85 19.71
C VAL A 155 -7.83 6.29 19.79
N LYS A 156 -9.01 6.48 20.35
CA LYS A 156 -9.62 7.80 20.59
C LYS A 156 -9.48 8.13 22.06
N THR A 157 -8.93 9.29 22.36
CA THR A 157 -8.90 9.87 23.69
C THR A 157 -9.89 11.03 23.72
N HIS A 158 -10.59 11.22 24.85
CA HIS A 158 -11.31 12.47 25.06
C HIS A 158 -10.26 13.49 25.51
N PRO A 159 -10.07 14.62 24.82
CA PRO A 159 -9.22 15.66 25.34
C PRO A 159 -9.84 16.13 26.66
N ASN A 160 -9.11 15.97 27.78
CA ASN A 160 -9.44 16.69 28.99
C ASN A 160 -9.38 18.19 28.66
N PRO A 161 -10.42 18.99 28.94
CA PRO A 161 -10.31 20.42 28.84
C PRO A 161 -9.17 20.88 29.76
N PRO A 162 -8.39 21.92 29.38
CA PRO A 162 -7.32 22.43 30.21
C PRO A 162 -7.92 22.75 31.58
N CYS A 163 -7.39 22.15 32.65
CA CYS A 163 -7.79 22.43 34.00
C CYS A 163 -7.36 23.87 34.35
N GLU A 164 -8.26 24.82 34.24
CA GLU A 164 -8.13 26.08 34.96
C GLU A 164 -8.30 25.79 36.46
N GLY A 165 -7.19 25.90 37.20
CA GLY A 165 -7.19 26.10 38.65
C GLY A 165 -7.41 24.86 39.52
N GLY A 166 -6.33 24.24 39.94
CA GLY A 166 -6.08 23.71 41.28
C GLY A 166 -7.07 22.76 41.94
N LYS A 167 -6.72 21.48 41.92
CA LYS A 167 -6.63 20.51 43.03
C LYS A 167 -6.49 19.10 42.45
N SER A 168 -5.46 18.41 42.85
CA SER A 168 -5.24 17.00 42.53
C SER A 168 -6.37 16.14 43.09
N SER A 169 -7.13 15.51 42.23
CA SER A 169 -8.01 14.38 42.54
C SER A 169 -7.50 13.13 41.84
N PRO A 170 -7.69 11.94 42.39
CA PRO A 170 -7.07 10.72 41.87
C PRO A 170 -7.61 10.39 40.49
N VAL A 171 -6.72 9.94 39.65
CA VAL A 171 -6.95 9.52 38.25
C VAL A 171 -8.03 8.45 38.23
N GLU A 172 -9.26 8.84 37.95
CA GLU A 172 -10.27 7.89 37.50
C GLU A 172 -9.91 7.45 36.06
N SER A 173 -9.95 6.15 35.85
CA SER A 173 -9.63 5.47 34.60
C SER A 173 -10.29 6.14 33.39
N THR A 174 -9.50 6.74 32.54
CA THR A 174 -9.92 7.30 31.26
C THR A 174 -10.63 6.23 30.43
N SER A 175 -11.93 6.38 30.22
CA SER A 175 -12.71 5.48 29.36
C SER A 175 -12.31 5.71 27.90
N MET A 176 -11.51 4.81 27.35
CA MET A 176 -11.25 4.75 25.92
C MET A 176 -12.53 4.31 25.23
N SER A 177 -13.23 5.22 24.55
CA SER A 177 -14.41 4.88 23.77
C SER A 177 -14.03 4.11 22.50
N THR A 178 -14.57 2.92 22.37
CA THR A 178 -14.39 2.02 21.23
C THR A 178 -15.26 2.37 20.03
N PRO A 179 -14.82 2.14 18.79
CA PRO A 179 -15.69 2.13 17.61
C PRO A 179 -16.70 0.96 17.66
N PRO A 180 -17.74 0.96 16.78
CA PRO A 180 -18.87 0.03 16.87
C PRO A 180 -18.47 -1.45 16.86
N PRO A 181 -19.35 -2.37 17.28
CA PRO A 181 -19.03 -3.59 17.98
C PRO A 181 -18.45 -4.67 17.08
N SER A 182 -17.14 -4.77 17.01
CA SER A 182 -16.50 -6.01 16.63
C SER A 182 -15.12 -6.27 17.26
N GLN A 183 -14.59 -5.38 18.09
CA GLN A 183 -13.29 -5.68 18.73
C GLN A 183 -13.14 -4.93 20.08
N GLY A 184 -13.29 -5.67 21.14
CA GLY A 184 -12.75 -5.55 22.51
C GLY A 184 -12.46 -4.17 23.11
N GLY A 185 -12.99 -3.94 24.34
CA GLY A 185 -12.67 -2.77 25.16
C GLY A 185 -11.15 -2.54 25.36
N THR A 186 -10.78 -1.54 26.18
CA THR A 186 -9.38 -1.13 26.45
C THR A 186 -8.43 -2.29 26.74
N GLY A 187 -8.90 -3.36 27.36
CA GLY A 187 -8.15 -4.62 27.54
C GLY A 187 -7.79 -5.33 26.22
N GLY A 188 -8.60 -5.14 25.16
CA GLY A 188 -8.33 -5.75 23.85
C GLY A 188 -7.23 -5.04 23.08
N ILE A 189 -7.14 -3.71 23.17
CA ILE A 189 -6.06 -2.93 22.49
C ILE A 189 -4.73 -3.15 23.18
N SER A 190 -4.69 -3.14 24.52
CA SER A 190 -3.44 -3.35 25.26
C SER A 190 -2.88 -4.77 25.06
N SER A 191 -3.71 -5.81 25.09
CA SER A 191 -3.27 -7.18 24.83
C SER A 191 -2.78 -7.36 23.39
N TRP A 192 -3.46 -6.78 22.39
CA TRP A 192 -3.05 -6.78 20.99
C TRP A 192 -1.71 -6.06 20.80
N ALA A 193 -1.57 -4.84 21.35
CA ALA A 193 -0.35 -4.05 21.25
C ALA A 193 0.84 -4.78 21.91
N ASN A 194 0.66 -5.28 23.13
CA ASN A 194 1.70 -6.01 23.85
C ASN A 194 2.12 -7.28 23.10
N ALA A 195 1.19 -8.04 22.53
CA ALA A 195 1.50 -9.23 21.75
C ALA A 195 2.35 -8.90 20.50
N LEU A 196 2.02 -7.80 19.79
CA LEU A 196 2.80 -7.37 18.63
C LEU A 196 4.15 -6.77 19.01
N ILE A 197 4.23 -5.97 20.07
CA ILE A 197 5.50 -5.43 20.58
C ILE A 197 6.41 -6.59 21.01
N HIS A 198 5.87 -7.60 21.72
CA HIS A 198 6.63 -8.79 22.09
C HIS A 198 7.16 -9.56 20.86
N ARG A 199 6.34 -9.66 19.80
CA ARG A 199 6.69 -10.39 18.57
C ARG A 199 7.65 -9.64 17.67
N HIS A 200 7.41 -8.35 17.45
CA HIS A 200 8.08 -7.52 16.44
C HIS A 200 9.01 -6.44 17.04
N GLY A 201 9.00 -6.26 18.36
CA GLY A 201 9.80 -5.27 19.07
C GLY A 201 9.19 -3.87 19.12
N TYR A 202 8.18 -3.55 18.30
CA TYR A 202 7.57 -2.22 18.23
C TYR A 202 6.22 -2.21 17.50
N LEU A 203 5.53 -1.08 17.59
CA LEU A 203 4.46 -0.62 16.69
C LEU A 203 4.83 0.78 16.18
N THR A 204 4.16 1.27 15.13
CA THR A 204 4.13 2.70 14.82
C THR A 204 2.82 3.30 15.31
N ALA A 205 2.90 4.51 15.85
CA ALA A 205 1.77 5.34 16.27
C ALA A 205 1.79 6.63 15.45
N GLU A 206 0.63 7.03 14.95
CA GLU A 206 0.46 8.23 14.12
C GLU A 206 -0.80 8.96 14.52
N PRO A 207 -0.88 10.31 14.39
CA PRO A 207 -2.14 11.01 14.51
C PRO A 207 -3.11 10.55 13.41
N TYR A 208 -4.39 10.58 13.68
CA TYR A 208 -5.39 10.35 12.64
C TYR A 208 -5.62 11.64 11.85
N TYR A 209 -5.25 11.62 10.58
CA TYR A 209 -5.42 12.75 9.68
C TYR A 209 -6.75 12.66 8.90
N PRO A 210 -7.52 13.78 8.78
CA PRO A 210 -8.71 13.85 7.95
C PRO A 210 -8.32 13.90 6.46
N LYS A 211 -8.30 12.74 5.83
CA LYS A 211 -7.90 12.63 4.45
C LYS A 211 -8.97 13.12 3.49
N VAL A 212 -8.52 13.77 2.43
CA VAL A 212 -9.34 14.17 1.27
C VAL A 212 -9.18 13.16 0.14
N LEU A 213 -7.94 12.73 -0.11
CA LEU A 213 -7.61 11.87 -1.23
C LEU A 213 -6.43 10.95 -0.88
N ASP A 214 -6.56 9.66 -1.20
CA ASP A 214 -5.45 8.70 -1.20
C ASP A 214 -4.86 8.59 -2.60
N PHE A 215 -3.54 8.58 -2.69
CA PHE A 215 -2.82 8.27 -3.93
C PHE A 215 -1.48 7.64 -3.61
N ALA A 216 -0.82 7.08 -4.62
CA ALA A 216 0.55 6.62 -4.48
C ALA A 216 1.42 7.14 -5.62
N MET A 217 2.72 7.22 -5.35
CA MET A 217 3.75 7.29 -6.36
C MET A 217 4.39 5.92 -6.51
N GLU A 218 4.45 5.44 -7.74
CA GLU A 218 4.94 4.11 -8.07
C GLU A 218 6.34 4.19 -8.69
N PHE A 219 7.20 3.30 -8.28
CA PHE A 219 8.61 3.27 -8.68
C PHE A 219 9.08 1.85 -8.99
N ILE A 220 10.18 1.76 -9.74
CA ILE A 220 10.96 0.53 -9.88
C ILE A 220 12.45 0.85 -9.74
N THR A 221 13.18 -0.03 -9.08
CA THR A 221 14.65 0.01 -9.06
C THR A 221 15.21 -1.15 -9.86
N ASP A 222 16.17 -0.86 -10.72
CA ASP A 222 16.90 -1.84 -11.55
C ASP A 222 18.39 -1.55 -11.58
N ALA A 223 19.11 -2.13 -12.55
CA ALA A 223 20.54 -1.92 -12.76
C ALA A 223 20.93 -0.45 -13.04
N THR A 224 20.00 0.35 -13.52
CA THR A 224 20.23 1.75 -13.92
C THR A 224 19.84 2.76 -12.83
N GLY A 225 19.16 2.30 -11.77
CA GLY A 225 18.77 3.12 -10.64
C GLY A 225 17.29 3.04 -10.29
N CYS A 226 16.76 4.11 -9.68
CA CYS A 226 15.37 4.25 -9.32
C CYS A 226 14.62 5.08 -10.36
N HIS A 227 13.52 4.54 -10.87
CA HIS A 227 12.68 5.16 -11.90
C HIS A 227 11.27 5.34 -11.39
N PHE A 228 10.67 6.48 -11.68
CA PHE A 228 9.26 6.74 -11.45
C PHE A 228 8.44 6.04 -12.54
N ILE A 229 7.49 5.20 -12.16
CA ILE A 229 6.57 4.52 -13.06
C ILE A 229 5.40 5.44 -13.38
N GLY A 230 4.75 6.00 -12.35
CA GLY A 230 3.55 6.81 -12.50
C GLY A 230 2.86 7.07 -11.17
N TYR A 231 1.70 7.68 -11.26
CA TYR A 231 0.80 7.86 -10.12
C TYR A 231 -0.28 6.78 -10.10
N SER A 232 -0.83 6.51 -8.93
CA SER A 232 -2.07 5.77 -8.79
C SER A 232 -3.04 6.50 -7.87
N LEU A 233 -4.30 6.66 -8.31
CA LEU A 233 -5.41 7.06 -7.47
C LEU A 233 -6.18 5.82 -7.09
N PHE A 234 -6.34 5.58 -5.80
CA PHE A 234 -7.05 4.41 -5.31
C PHE A 234 -8.08 4.78 -4.24
N ALA A 235 -9.05 3.93 -4.08
CA ALA A 235 -10.06 4.04 -3.05
C ALA A 235 -9.91 2.93 -2.03
N THR A 236 -10.13 3.27 -0.76
CA THR A 236 -10.18 2.31 0.35
C THR A 236 -11.54 2.39 1.03
N ASP A 237 -12.02 1.27 1.56
CA ASP A 237 -13.21 1.25 2.40
C ASP A 237 -12.93 1.84 3.80
N ASN A 238 -13.98 1.91 4.63
CA ASN A 238 -13.88 2.43 6.00
C ASN A 238 -12.95 1.62 6.93
N HIS A 239 -12.43 0.47 6.46
CA HIS A 239 -11.47 -0.37 7.17
C HIS A 239 -10.07 -0.28 6.58
N GLY A 240 -9.84 0.62 5.60
CA GLY A 240 -8.58 0.77 4.89
C GLY A 240 -8.28 -0.35 3.87
N ARG A 241 -9.30 -1.14 3.45
CA ARG A 241 -9.10 -2.18 2.43
C ARG A 241 -9.26 -1.57 1.05
N TYR A 242 -8.36 -1.93 0.15
CA TYR A 242 -8.41 -1.53 -1.24
C TYR A 242 -9.74 -1.94 -1.90
N ILE A 243 -10.37 -0.99 -2.60
CA ILE A 243 -11.61 -1.19 -3.37
C ILE A 243 -11.29 -1.23 -4.87
N GLY A 244 -10.43 -0.33 -5.33
CA GLY A 244 -10.08 -0.21 -6.74
C GLY A 244 -9.21 1.00 -7.01
N SER A 245 -8.70 1.09 -8.24
CA SER A 245 -7.91 2.23 -8.73
C SER A 245 -8.62 2.91 -9.90
N ARG A 246 -8.43 4.21 -10.02
CA ARG A 246 -8.85 4.95 -11.20
C ARG A 246 -7.93 4.61 -12.37
N LEU A 247 -8.51 4.40 -13.54
CA LEU A 247 -7.81 4.22 -14.80
C LEU A 247 -7.88 5.53 -15.57
N THR A 248 -6.75 6.22 -15.67
CA THR A 248 -6.60 7.47 -16.40
C THR A 248 -5.12 7.79 -16.58
N SER A 249 -4.78 8.81 -17.36
CA SER A 249 -3.39 9.20 -17.59
C SER A 249 -2.73 9.82 -16.34
N ASP A 250 -1.40 9.72 -16.23
CA ASP A 250 -0.64 10.42 -15.19
C ASP A 250 -0.85 11.94 -15.21
N ALA A 251 -1.02 12.51 -16.40
CA ALA A 251 -1.30 13.93 -16.55
C ALA A 251 -2.65 14.32 -15.91
N GLU A 252 -3.68 13.48 -16.05
CA GLU A 252 -4.99 13.71 -15.45
C GLU A 252 -4.97 13.48 -13.93
N ILE A 253 -4.20 12.47 -13.47
CA ILE A 253 -3.99 12.27 -12.03
C ILE A 253 -3.28 13.48 -11.44
N GLU A 254 -2.19 13.93 -12.05
CA GLU A 254 -1.44 15.11 -11.61
C GLU A 254 -2.32 16.36 -11.63
N HIS A 255 -3.15 16.54 -12.65
CA HIS A 255 -4.14 17.63 -12.70
C HIS A 255 -5.12 17.57 -11.52
N THR A 256 -5.64 16.38 -11.20
CA THR A 256 -6.50 16.18 -10.03
C THR A 256 -5.79 16.55 -8.72
N LEU A 257 -4.54 16.10 -8.54
CA LEU A 257 -3.74 16.41 -7.34
C LEU A 257 -3.42 17.90 -7.23
N THR A 258 -3.16 18.56 -8.36
CA THR A 258 -2.84 20.01 -8.38
C THR A 258 -4.03 20.91 -8.07
N GLY A 259 -5.24 20.36 -8.00
CA GLY A 259 -6.40 21.02 -7.42
C GLY A 259 -6.28 21.24 -5.89
N TYR A 260 -5.36 20.55 -5.23
CA TYR A 260 -5.16 20.60 -3.78
C TYR A 260 -3.78 21.16 -3.39
N ILE A 261 -2.72 20.74 -4.06
CA ILE A 261 -1.32 21.09 -3.74
C ILE A 261 -0.58 21.55 -5.01
N PRO A 262 0.42 22.45 -4.90
CA PRO A 262 1.20 22.85 -6.06
C PRO A 262 1.90 21.67 -6.76
N ARG A 263 2.03 21.74 -8.07
CA ARG A 263 2.72 20.71 -8.89
C ARG A 263 4.17 20.52 -8.46
N GLU A 264 4.84 21.60 -8.08
CA GLU A 264 6.22 21.61 -7.63
C GLU A 264 6.43 20.73 -6.41
N VAL A 265 5.45 20.68 -5.50
CA VAL A 265 5.43 19.82 -4.30
C VAL A 265 5.46 18.34 -4.69
N LEU A 266 4.63 17.93 -5.67
CA LEU A 266 4.64 16.54 -6.18
C LEU A 266 5.99 16.19 -6.82
N HIS A 267 6.51 17.10 -7.64
CA HIS A 267 7.79 16.89 -8.32
C HIS A 267 8.98 16.87 -7.34
N GLU A 268 8.92 17.63 -6.26
CA GLU A 268 9.92 17.64 -5.21
C GLU A 268 9.96 16.31 -4.47
N VAL A 269 8.81 15.80 -4.01
CA VAL A 269 8.71 14.48 -3.38
C VAL A 269 9.24 13.39 -4.31
N ARG A 270 8.82 13.39 -5.57
CA ARG A 270 9.29 12.41 -6.56
C ARG A 270 10.81 12.43 -6.73
N ARG A 271 11.41 13.62 -6.90
CA ARG A 271 12.87 13.77 -7.04
C ARG A 271 13.60 13.32 -5.77
N TRP A 272 13.04 13.69 -4.61
CA TRP A 272 13.64 13.31 -3.34
C TRP A 272 13.62 11.77 -3.14
N VAL A 273 12.52 11.10 -3.43
CA VAL A 273 12.42 9.64 -3.35
C VAL A 273 13.43 8.97 -4.28
N ILE A 274 13.54 9.42 -5.54
CA ILE A 274 14.51 8.88 -6.50
C ILE A 274 15.94 9.04 -5.95
N GLY A 275 16.30 10.21 -5.41
CA GLY A 275 17.61 10.46 -4.83
C GLY A 275 17.91 9.70 -3.53
N HIS A 276 16.88 9.27 -2.82
CA HIS A 276 16.99 8.63 -1.50
C HIS A 276 16.47 7.20 -1.46
N HIS A 277 16.29 6.55 -2.63
CA HIS A 277 15.77 5.19 -2.73
C HIS A 277 16.59 4.15 -1.94
N SER A 278 17.86 4.41 -1.66
CA SER A 278 18.71 3.57 -0.80
C SER A 278 18.23 3.46 0.66
N HIS A 279 17.35 4.38 1.10
CA HIS A 279 16.65 4.26 2.39
C HIS A 279 15.51 3.23 2.34
N ILE A 280 15.01 2.91 1.14
CA ILE A 280 13.89 2.01 0.88
C ILE A 280 14.41 0.64 0.48
N VAL A 281 15.23 0.57 -0.58
CA VAL A 281 15.79 -0.67 -1.11
C VAL A 281 17.02 -1.06 -0.28
N PRO A 282 17.05 -2.28 0.28
CA PRO A 282 18.19 -2.68 1.11
C PRO A 282 19.48 -2.80 0.28
N PRO A 283 20.64 -2.39 0.83
CA PRO A 283 21.93 -2.49 0.12
C PRO A 283 22.32 -3.92 -0.27
N ALA A 284 21.78 -4.93 0.42
CA ALA A 284 22.02 -6.33 0.13
C ALA A 284 21.17 -6.86 -1.05
N TRP A 285 20.28 -6.04 -1.60
CA TRP A 285 19.41 -6.42 -2.70
C TRP A 285 20.08 -6.13 -4.05
N ASP A 286 20.19 -7.14 -4.89
CA ASP A 286 20.76 -7.00 -6.23
C ASP A 286 19.68 -6.58 -7.23
N THR A 287 19.52 -5.27 -7.43
CA THR A 287 18.52 -4.70 -8.34
C THR A 287 18.81 -5.01 -9.80
N ALA A 288 20.04 -5.34 -10.16
CA ALA A 288 20.41 -5.71 -11.53
C ALA A 288 19.88 -7.11 -11.89
N GLN A 289 19.88 -8.02 -10.93
CA GLN A 289 19.31 -9.36 -11.12
C GLN A 289 17.81 -9.43 -10.80
N HIS A 290 17.37 -8.64 -9.83
CA HIS A 290 16.01 -8.64 -9.32
C HIS A 290 15.46 -7.22 -9.27
N PRO A 291 14.98 -6.67 -10.39
CA PRO A 291 14.30 -5.38 -10.38
C PRO A 291 13.19 -5.37 -9.33
N LEU A 292 13.12 -4.31 -8.54
CA LEU A 292 12.25 -4.23 -7.39
C LEU A 292 11.28 -3.08 -7.56
N PRO A 293 10.01 -3.36 -7.91
CA PRO A 293 8.97 -2.36 -7.90
C PRO A 293 8.56 -2.01 -6.46
N PHE A 294 8.17 -0.76 -6.23
CA PHE A 294 7.59 -0.34 -4.97
C PHE A 294 6.65 0.85 -5.14
N GLY A 295 5.70 0.99 -4.23
CA GLY A 295 4.81 2.14 -4.14
C GLY A 295 4.96 2.85 -2.79
N ILE A 296 4.78 4.17 -2.80
CA ILE A 296 4.68 4.98 -1.59
C ILE A 296 3.27 5.54 -1.52
N ASP A 297 2.50 5.08 -0.54
CA ASP A 297 1.16 5.58 -0.30
C ASP A 297 1.25 6.97 0.37
N MET A 298 0.47 7.90 -0.14
CA MET A 298 0.40 9.30 0.26
C MET A 298 -1.05 9.73 0.43
N MET A 299 -1.28 10.84 1.11
CA MET A 299 -2.62 11.44 1.17
C MET A 299 -2.57 12.95 1.16
N ILE A 300 -3.65 13.53 0.65
CA ILE A 300 -3.98 14.93 0.83
C ILE A 300 -4.82 15.04 2.12
N VAL A 301 -4.43 15.95 3.01
CA VAL A 301 -5.06 16.20 4.30
C VAL A 301 -5.82 17.52 4.29
N ASP A 302 -7.06 17.54 4.80
CA ASP A 302 -7.83 18.76 5.06
C ASP A 302 -7.31 19.44 6.32
N MET A 303 -6.59 20.55 6.17
CA MET A 303 -5.96 21.26 7.28
C MET A 303 -6.96 21.98 8.18
N LYS A 304 -8.13 22.36 7.67
CA LYS A 304 -9.19 22.95 8.49
C LYS A 304 -9.77 21.91 9.44
N GLN A 305 -10.08 20.72 8.93
CA GLN A 305 -10.56 19.61 9.76
C GLN A 305 -9.47 19.13 10.72
N TRP A 306 -8.23 19.07 10.26
CA TRP A 306 -7.07 18.71 11.11
C TRP A 306 -6.93 19.66 12.30
N SER A 307 -6.95 20.97 12.05
CA SER A 307 -6.87 21.99 13.11
C SER A 307 -7.99 21.85 14.14
N ALA A 308 -9.21 21.53 13.68
CA ALA A 308 -10.36 21.30 14.56
C ALA A 308 -10.21 20.04 15.43
N ILE A 309 -9.56 18.99 14.91
CA ILE A 309 -9.34 17.72 15.63
C ILE A 309 -8.14 17.81 16.58
N SER A 310 -7.03 18.38 16.11
CA SER A 310 -5.76 18.39 16.83
C SER A 310 -5.63 19.54 17.83
N GLY A 311 -6.43 20.60 17.67
CA GLY A 311 -6.26 21.87 18.39
C GLY A 311 -5.02 22.67 17.93
N GLN A 312 -4.28 22.21 16.96
CA GLN A 312 -3.12 22.89 16.37
C GLN A 312 -3.59 23.83 15.26
N GLN A 313 -3.15 25.07 15.28
CA GLN A 313 -3.43 25.98 14.17
C GLN A 313 -2.57 25.60 12.97
N ALA A 314 -3.18 25.54 11.79
CA ALA A 314 -2.43 25.37 10.55
C ALA A 314 -1.53 26.62 10.35
N GLU A 315 -0.23 26.38 10.34
CA GLU A 315 0.70 27.42 9.92
C GLU A 315 0.41 27.78 8.46
N ASN A 316 0.46 29.08 8.11
CA ASN A 316 0.33 29.59 6.73
C ASN A 316 -1.04 29.46 6.03
N ASN A 317 -2.14 29.19 6.73
CA ASN A 317 -3.51 29.25 6.17
C ASN A 317 -3.70 28.41 4.86
N THR A 318 -2.89 27.37 4.66
CA THR A 318 -3.05 26.44 3.53
C THR A 318 -4.25 25.53 3.78
N PRO A 319 -5.21 25.41 2.84
CA PRO A 319 -6.39 24.59 3.04
C PRO A 319 -6.08 23.08 3.05
N TYR A 320 -5.01 22.68 2.38
CA TYR A 320 -4.58 21.30 2.23
C TYR A 320 -3.08 21.13 2.47
N ALA A 321 -2.68 19.96 2.94
CA ALA A 321 -1.29 19.56 3.08
C ALA A 321 -1.05 18.15 2.54
N LEU A 322 0.18 17.85 2.17
CA LEU A 322 0.59 16.54 1.69
C LEU A 322 1.23 15.74 2.83
N HIS A 323 0.70 14.53 3.09
CA HIS A 323 1.42 13.52 3.85
C HIS A 323 2.24 12.66 2.87
N PRO A 324 3.56 12.82 2.80
CA PRO A 324 4.37 12.30 1.70
C PRO A 324 4.73 10.81 1.82
N CYS A 325 4.46 10.17 2.97
CA CYS A 325 4.75 8.75 3.16
C CYS A 325 3.92 8.15 4.30
N ILE A 326 2.83 7.46 3.96
CA ILE A 326 1.97 6.72 4.91
C ILE A 326 2.47 5.29 5.08
N GLU A 327 2.84 4.67 3.95
CA GLU A 327 3.26 3.28 3.84
C GLU A 327 4.15 3.09 2.61
N ILE A 328 5.10 2.17 2.71
CA ILE A 328 5.92 1.74 1.58
C ILE A 328 5.55 0.30 1.25
N ASN A 329 5.06 0.09 0.04
CA ASN A 329 4.77 -1.23 -0.51
C ASN A 329 5.99 -1.71 -1.31
N LEU A 330 6.97 -2.34 -0.64
CA LEU A 330 8.24 -2.77 -1.26
C LEU A 330 8.04 -4.07 -2.05
N ARG A 331 7.15 -4.04 -3.01
CA ARG A 331 6.70 -5.13 -3.87
C ARG A 331 5.83 -4.58 -5.00
N MET A 332 5.44 -5.44 -5.92
CA MET A 332 4.33 -5.16 -6.83
C MET A 332 3.07 -4.79 -6.02
N ASN A 333 2.27 -3.88 -6.54
CA ASN A 333 1.02 -3.44 -5.92
C ASN A 333 -0.07 -3.16 -6.98
N MET A 334 -1.30 -2.93 -6.51
CA MET A 334 -2.45 -2.74 -7.42
C MET A 334 -2.38 -1.41 -8.17
N GLY A 335 -1.65 -0.41 -7.66
CA GLY A 335 -1.42 0.87 -8.34
C GLY A 335 -0.57 0.68 -9.60
N ILE A 336 0.53 -0.09 -9.49
CA ILE A 336 1.37 -0.44 -10.65
C ILE A 336 0.57 -1.25 -11.68
N VAL A 337 -0.24 -2.23 -11.23
CA VAL A 337 -1.11 -2.98 -12.16
C VAL A 337 -2.09 -2.05 -12.87
N ALA A 338 -2.72 -1.12 -12.17
CA ALA A 338 -3.65 -0.15 -12.76
C ALA A 338 -2.95 0.76 -13.77
N HIS A 339 -1.75 1.26 -13.45
CA HIS A 339 -0.94 2.08 -14.34
C HIS A 339 -0.57 1.33 -15.63
N GLU A 340 -0.04 0.10 -15.51
CA GLU A 340 0.34 -0.74 -16.65
C GLU A 340 -0.88 -1.15 -17.49
N LEU A 341 -2.01 -1.44 -16.83
CA LEU A 341 -3.28 -1.71 -17.49
C LEU A 341 -3.72 -0.53 -18.36
N TYR A 342 -3.73 0.67 -17.78
CA TYR A 342 -4.08 1.90 -18.50
C TYR A 342 -3.14 2.11 -19.71
N ARG A 343 -1.85 2.09 -19.48
CA ARG A 343 -0.82 2.39 -20.49
C ARG A 343 -0.86 1.45 -21.69
N HIS A 344 -1.09 0.16 -21.44
CA HIS A 344 -0.92 -0.88 -22.46
C HIS A 344 -2.24 -1.45 -23.01
N ARG A 345 -3.33 -1.35 -22.28
CA ARG A 345 -4.61 -1.98 -22.65
C ARG A 345 -5.75 -1.00 -22.93
N LEU A 346 -5.60 0.27 -22.56
CA LEU A 346 -6.62 1.29 -22.77
C LEU A 346 -6.17 2.31 -23.83
N THR A 347 -7.16 2.95 -24.48
CA THR A 347 -6.87 4.13 -25.33
C THR A 347 -6.47 5.32 -24.47
N PRO A 348 -5.70 6.30 -24.99
CA PRO A 348 -5.24 7.44 -24.22
C PRO A 348 -6.34 8.30 -23.60
N ASP A 349 -7.53 8.33 -24.24
CA ASP A 349 -8.68 9.12 -23.78
C ASP A 349 -9.66 8.33 -22.90
N ALA A 350 -9.42 7.02 -22.71
CA ALA A 350 -10.27 6.21 -21.86
C ALA A 350 -10.11 6.60 -20.39
N THR A 351 -11.22 6.67 -19.68
CA THR A 351 -11.25 6.79 -18.23
C THR A 351 -12.11 5.69 -17.64
N GLY A 352 -11.81 5.28 -16.40
CA GLY A 352 -12.57 4.21 -15.78
C GLY A 352 -12.03 3.79 -14.43
N THR A 353 -12.37 2.58 -14.05
CA THR A 353 -11.93 1.97 -12.78
C THR A 353 -11.41 0.55 -13.01
N TYR A 354 -10.37 0.20 -12.26
CA TYR A 354 -9.87 -1.15 -12.08
C TYR A 354 -10.33 -1.66 -10.72
N GLN A 355 -10.96 -2.82 -10.69
CA GLN A 355 -11.55 -3.36 -9.46
C GLN A 355 -11.27 -4.85 -9.30
N ILE A 356 -11.23 -5.29 -8.04
CA ILE A 356 -11.21 -6.69 -7.64
C ILE A 356 -12.44 -6.95 -6.80
N ALA A 357 -13.27 -7.92 -7.23
CA ALA A 357 -14.45 -8.34 -6.52
C ALA A 357 -14.34 -9.78 -6.03
N ARG A 358 -14.91 -10.06 -4.84
CA ARG A 358 -15.06 -11.40 -4.29
C ARG A 358 -16.53 -11.76 -4.21
N PHE A 359 -16.86 -12.95 -4.67
CA PHE A 359 -18.23 -13.48 -4.70
C PHE A 359 -18.41 -14.62 -3.70
N ALA A 360 -19.65 -14.84 -3.29
CA ALA A 360 -20.02 -15.94 -2.38
C ALA A 360 -19.83 -17.31 -3.05
N ASP A 361 -20.17 -17.37 -4.33
CA ASP A 361 -20.07 -18.57 -5.16
C ASP A 361 -19.82 -18.21 -6.64
N ASN A 362 -19.50 -19.22 -7.43
CA ASN A 362 -19.19 -19.07 -8.86
C ASN A 362 -20.43 -18.70 -9.70
N ALA A 363 -21.64 -19.11 -9.31
CA ALA A 363 -22.86 -18.76 -10.05
C ALA A 363 -23.13 -17.26 -9.97
N THR A 364 -23.03 -16.69 -8.78
CA THR A 364 -23.13 -15.22 -8.56
C THR A 364 -22.05 -14.45 -9.33
N LEU A 365 -20.81 -14.98 -9.38
CA LEU A 365 -19.73 -14.40 -10.15
C LEU A 365 -20.05 -14.38 -11.65
N ARG A 366 -20.50 -15.51 -12.21
CA ARG A 366 -20.87 -15.63 -13.63
C ARG A 366 -22.03 -14.71 -13.99
N GLN A 367 -23.04 -14.65 -13.15
CA GLN A 367 -24.16 -13.73 -13.32
C GLN A 367 -23.68 -12.27 -13.37
N PHE A 368 -22.84 -11.86 -12.44
CA PHE A 368 -22.22 -10.52 -12.43
C PHE A 368 -21.45 -10.24 -13.73
N HIS A 369 -20.63 -11.18 -14.19
CA HIS A 369 -19.88 -11.06 -15.42
C HIS A 369 -20.78 -10.89 -16.66
N GLU A 370 -21.83 -11.73 -16.76
CA GLU A 370 -22.79 -11.67 -17.86
C GLU A 370 -23.56 -10.35 -17.89
N GLU A 371 -24.09 -9.91 -16.73
CA GLU A 371 -24.80 -8.65 -16.58
C GLU A 371 -23.93 -7.46 -16.97
N HIS A 372 -22.67 -7.40 -16.46
CA HIS A 372 -21.77 -6.28 -16.78
C HIS A 372 -21.32 -6.29 -18.24
N SER A 373 -21.11 -7.46 -18.82
CA SER A 373 -20.78 -7.59 -20.24
C SER A 373 -21.93 -7.10 -21.16
N GLN A 374 -23.17 -7.29 -20.74
CA GLN A 374 -24.35 -6.84 -21.48
C GLN A 374 -24.67 -5.36 -21.28
N LEU A 375 -24.54 -4.86 -20.04
CA LEU A 375 -24.81 -3.47 -19.69
C LEU A 375 -23.74 -2.52 -20.20
N HIS A 376 -22.51 -2.98 -20.27
CA HIS A 376 -21.32 -2.19 -20.64
C HIS A 376 -20.54 -2.92 -21.76
N PRO A 377 -21.08 -3.01 -22.97
CA PRO A 377 -20.39 -3.69 -24.07
C PRO A 377 -19.05 -3.02 -24.37
N ALA A 378 -17.99 -3.84 -24.44
CA ALA A 378 -16.64 -3.35 -24.66
C ALA A 378 -16.47 -2.82 -26.10
N THR A 379 -15.92 -1.64 -26.21
CA THR A 379 -15.51 -1.04 -27.49
C THR A 379 -13.98 -0.96 -27.54
N TYR A 380 -13.41 -1.41 -28.65
CA TYR A 380 -11.96 -1.41 -28.83
C TYR A 380 -11.55 -0.56 -30.02
N HIS A 381 -10.44 0.16 -29.86
CA HIS A 381 -9.77 0.88 -30.94
C HIS A 381 -8.30 0.45 -30.97
N GLU A 382 -7.82 -0.04 -32.12
CA GLU A 382 -6.48 -0.57 -32.29
C GLU A 382 -6.06 -1.64 -31.25
N GLY A 383 -7.03 -2.48 -30.84
CA GLY A 383 -6.82 -3.53 -29.84
C GLY A 383 -6.80 -3.06 -28.37
N LYS A 384 -6.98 -1.75 -28.12
CA LYS A 384 -7.09 -1.17 -26.80
C LYS A 384 -8.55 -0.85 -26.47
N LEU A 385 -8.94 -1.06 -25.20
CA LEU A 385 -10.28 -0.72 -24.72
C LEU A 385 -10.46 0.79 -24.72
N SER A 386 -11.52 1.28 -25.34
CA SER A 386 -11.93 2.69 -25.30
C SER A 386 -13.09 2.93 -24.34
N SER A 387 -14.03 1.98 -24.22
CA SER A 387 -15.11 2.04 -23.25
C SER A 387 -15.70 0.67 -22.96
N GLY A 388 -16.45 0.54 -21.89
CA GLY A 388 -17.16 -0.67 -21.51
C GLY A 388 -16.39 -1.56 -20.53
N TYR A 389 -16.86 -2.78 -20.35
CA TYR A 389 -16.37 -3.76 -19.39
C TYR A 389 -15.31 -4.66 -20.00
N MET A 390 -14.18 -4.83 -19.32
CA MET A 390 -13.13 -5.76 -19.70
C MET A 390 -12.78 -6.69 -18.53
N LEU A 391 -12.97 -7.99 -18.75
CA LEU A 391 -12.50 -9.03 -17.83
C LEU A 391 -10.98 -9.14 -17.91
N LEU A 392 -10.31 -9.18 -16.75
CA LEU A 392 -8.83 -9.23 -16.67
C LEU A 392 -8.30 -10.58 -16.23
N THR A 393 -9.13 -11.43 -15.62
CA THR A 393 -8.76 -12.74 -15.10
C THR A 393 -9.76 -13.80 -15.56
N PRO A 394 -9.32 -15.03 -15.83
CA PRO A 394 -10.21 -16.09 -16.35
C PRO A 394 -11.24 -16.53 -15.32
N ILE A 395 -12.39 -16.96 -15.79
CA ILE A 395 -13.45 -17.58 -14.98
C ILE A 395 -13.41 -19.10 -15.22
N THR A 396 -13.05 -19.84 -14.19
CA THR A 396 -13.15 -21.31 -14.13
C THR A 396 -14.32 -21.72 -13.22
N ASP A 397 -14.55 -23.02 -13.03
CA ASP A 397 -15.65 -23.50 -12.19
C ASP A 397 -15.45 -23.21 -10.70
N ASP A 398 -14.18 -23.01 -10.27
CA ASP A 398 -13.82 -22.75 -8.87
C ASP A 398 -13.48 -21.28 -8.58
N THR A 399 -13.63 -20.36 -9.56
CA THR A 399 -13.28 -18.95 -9.41
C THR A 399 -14.27 -18.24 -8.50
N LEU A 400 -13.75 -17.54 -7.50
CA LEU A 400 -14.49 -16.70 -6.54
C LEU A 400 -14.06 -15.24 -6.54
N HIS A 401 -12.91 -14.93 -7.15
CA HIS A 401 -12.37 -13.57 -7.26
C HIS A 401 -12.27 -13.17 -8.74
N LEU A 402 -12.68 -11.96 -9.03
CA LEU A 402 -12.68 -11.41 -10.37
C LEU A 402 -11.94 -10.09 -10.38
N ALA A 403 -11.06 -9.89 -11.34
CA ALA A 403 -10.49 -8.59 -11.65
C ALA A 403 -11.04 -8.10 -12.99
N TYR A 404 -11.42 -6.83 -13.03
CA TYR A 404 -12.01 -6.23 -14.22
C TYR A 404 -11.72 -4.74 -14.31
N ALA A 405 -11.80 -4.21 -15.53
CA ALA A 405 -11.85 -2.79 -15.81
C ALA A 405 -13.26 -2.43 -16.30
N LEU A 406 -13.72 -1.26 -15.87
CA LEU A 406 -14.93 -0.63 -16.38
C LEU A 406 -14.58 0.79 -16.81
N CYS A 407 -14.67 1.06 -18.13
CA CYS A 407 -14.34 2.34 -18.74
C CYS A 407 -15.61 3.05 -19.22
N ASP A 408 -15.63 4.38 -19.03
CA ASP A 408 -16.73 5.27 -19.40
C ASP A 408 -16.85 5.43 -20.92
#